data_2a144dc8bf01f25dbc727d18bd2da601
#
_entry.id   2a144dc8bf01f25dbc727d18bd2da601
#
_cell.length_a   1.000
_cell.length_b   1.000
_cell.length_c   1.000
_cell.angle_alpha   90.00
_cell.angle_beta   90.00
_cell.angle_gamma   90.00
#
_symmetry.space_group_name_H-M   'P 1'
#
loop_
_entity.id
_entity.type
_entity.pdbx_description
1 polymer ?
#
loop_
_entity_poly.entity_id
_entity_poly.type
_entity_poly.pdbx_seq_one_letter_code
_entity_poly.pdbx_strand_id
1 'polypeptide(L)'
;MTDCVFCRIVARQSPADVVYEDDAVVAFKDIYPKAPVHVLIVPRRHIASLVDARDEDRDVLGRCVLAARRLAESTGYAEKGFRLSVNTGPEGGQVVYHVHFHFTAGRRPRTDA
;
A
#
# COMPACT_ATOMS: atom_id res chain seq x y z
N MET A 1 21.53 -1.91 -8.54
CA MET A 1 20.27 -2.39 -9.07
C MET A 1 19.50 -3.18 -8.02
N THR A 2 18.21 -2.98 -7.93
CA THR A 2 17.42 -3.63 -6.92
C THR A 2 16.57 -4.75 -7.49
N ASP A 3 16.40 -5.84 -6.72
CA ASP A 3 15.51 -6.93 -7.11
C ASP A 3 14.10 -6.71 -6.62
N CYS A 4 13.83 -5.60 -5.95
CA CYS A 4 12.51 -5.32 -5.41
C CYS A 4 11.55 -4.92 -6.52
N VAL A 5 10.48 -5.71 -6.70
CA VAL A 5 9.50 -5.43 -7.75
C VAL A 5 8.81 -4.07 -7.51
N PHE A 6 8.58 -3.69 -6.25
CA PHE A 6 7.94 -2.41 -5.97
C PHE A 6 8.88 -1.24 -6.24
N CYS A 7 10.18 -1.40 -5.99
CA CYS A 7 11.14 -0.38 -6.38
C CYS A 7 11.13 -0.18 -7.89
N ARG A 8 11.00 -1.27 -8.65
CA ARG A 8 10.93 -1.19 -10.10
C ARG A 8 9.66 -0.50 -10.57
N ILE A 9 8.54 -0.76 -9.90
CA ILE A 9 7.27 -0.09 -10.20
C ILE A 9 7.41 1.41 -9.92
N VAL A 10 7.97 1.76 -8.78
CA VAL A 10 8.19 3.17 -8.40
C VAL A 10 9.07 3.87 -9.43
N ALA A 11 10.08 3.17 -9.95
CA ALA A 11 11.01 3.72 -10.96
C ALA A 11 10.46 3.62 -12.39
N ARG A 12 9.23 3.12 -12.56
CA ARG A 12 8.57 2.94 -13.85
C ARG A 12 9.33 1.96 -14.76
N GLN A 13 10.01 1.00 -14.16
CA GLN A 13 10.74 -0.07 -14.87
C GLN A 13 9.90 -1.33 -14.98
N SER A 14 8.81 -1.43 -14.23
CA SER A 14 7.85 -2.52 -14.33
C SER A 14 6.46 -1.93 -14.44
N PRO A 15 5.56 -2.54 -15.24
CA PRO A 15 4.23 -1.99 -15.42
C PRO A 15 3.38 -2.14 -14.17
N ALA A 16 2.51 -1.15 -13.94
CA ALA A 16 1.53 -1.18 -12.86
C ALA A 16 0.44 -0.16 -13.19
N ASP A 17 -0.75 -0.41 -12.68
CA ASP A 17 -1.87 0.51 -12.85
C ASP A 17 -1.86 1.48 -11.67
N VAL A 18 -1.12 2.58 -11.84
CA VAL A 18 -0.94 3.59 -10.79
C VAL A 18 -2.21 4.42 -10.69
N VAL A 19 -2.77 4.51 -9.47
CA VAL A 19 -4.01 5.26 -9.22
C VAL A 19 -3.79 6.51 -8.38
N TYR A 20 -2.63 6.65 -7.75
CA TYR A 20 -2.26 7.83 -7.00
C TYR A 20 -0.74 7.88 -6.86
N GLU A 21 -0.16 9.05 -6.93
CA GLU A 21 1.26 9.23 -6.61
C GLU A 21 1.54 10.66 -6.22
N ASP A 22 2.55 10.83 -5.40
CA ASP A 22 3.13 12.13 -5.08
C ASP A 22 4.64 11.96 -4.93
N ASP A 23 5.32 12.93 -4.35
CA ASP A 23 6.78 12.90 -4.26
C ASP A 23 7.30 11.85 -3.26
N ALA A 24 6.46 11.26 -2.45
CA ALA A 24 6.88 10.29 -1.43
C ALA A 24 6.18 8.94 -1.53
N VAL A 25 5.02 8.87 -2.20
CA VAL A 25 4.14 7.70 -2.16
C VAL A 25 3.66 7.36 -3.56
N VAL A 26 3.55 6.05 -3.83
CA VAL A 26 2.92 5.54 -5.05
C VAL A 26 1.87 4.52 -4.65
N ALA A 27 0.70 4.57 -5.28
CA ALA A 27 -0.36 3.61 -5.05
C ALA A 27 -0.79 3.01 -6.38
N PHE A 28 -0.90 1.68 -6.43
CA PHE A 28 -1.22 0.98 -7.67
C PHE A 28 -2.11 -0.22 -7.36
N LYS A 29 -2.89 -0.66 -8.36
CA LYS A 29 -3.81 -1.77 -8.17
C LYS A 29 -3.05 -3.07 -7.98
N ASP A 30 -3.54 -3.90 -7.04
CA ASP A 30 -3.02 -5.25 -6.88
C ASP A 30 -3.47 -6.09 -8.07
N ILE A 31 -2.53 -6.83 -8.68
CA ILE A 31 -2.84 -7.67 -9.83
C ILE A 31 -3.58 -8.95 -9.43
N TYR A 32 -3.59 -9.27 -8.15
CA TYR A 32 -4.36 -10.41 -7.61
C TYR A 32 -5.34 -9.89 -6.56
N PRO A 33 -6.36 -9.12 -6.98
CA PRO A 33 -7.21 -8.41 -6.01
C PRO A 33 -8.05 -9.39 -5.18
N LYS A 34 -8.19 -9.06 -3.91
CA LYS A 34 -8.98 -9.83 -2.96
C LYS A 34 -10.27 -9.11 -2.57
N ALA A 35 -10.56 -8.01 -3.23
CA ALA A 35 -11.75 -7.21 -3.00
C ALA A 35 -12.04 -6.44 -4.29
N PRO A 36 -13.28 -5.92 -4.46
CA PRO A 36 -13.59 -5.10 -5.64
C PRO A 36 -12.64 -3.93 -5.83
N VAL A 37 -12.17 -3.31 -4.74
CA VAL A 37 -11.09 -2.34 -4.80
C VAL A 37 -9.95 -2.89 -3.95
N HIS A 38 -8.79 -3.05 -4.55
CA HIS A 38 -7.60 -3.53 -3.84
C HIS A 38 -6.39 -2.80 -4.39
N VAL A 39 -5.87 -1.86 -3.62
CA VAL A 39 -4.77 -0.99 -4.01
C VAL A 39 -3.63 -1.17 -3.00
N LEU A 40 -2.41 -1.18 -3.50
CA LEU A 40 -1.22 -1.22 -2.67
C LEU A 40 -0.64 0.18 -2.59
N ILE A 41 -0.37 0.66 -1.38
CA ILE A 41 0.21 1.98 -1.15
C ILE A 41 1.62 1.77 -0.63
N VAL A 42 2.61 2.29 -1.35
CA VAL A 42 4.01 2.06 -1.02
C VAL A 42 4.78 3.37 -0.91
N PRO A 43 5.74 3.48 0.02
CA PRO A 43 6.68 4.60 -0.01
C PRO A 43 7.61 4.43 -1.22
N ARG A 44 8.02 5.56 -1.82
CA ARG A 44 9.02 5.50 -2.89
C ARG A 44 10.35 5.00 -2.35
N ARG A 45 10.70 5.43 -1.16
CA ARG A 45 11.91 4.95 -0.50
C ARG A 45 11.73 3.49 -0.09
N HIS A 46 12.73 2.68 -0.37
CA HIS A 46 12.69 1.26 -0.01
C HIS A 46 12.85 1.11 1.50
N ILE A 47 11.81 0.62 2.16
CA ILE A 47 11.82 0.21 3.57
C ILE A 47 11.34 -1.22 3.54
N ALA A 48 12.18 -2.17 3.97
CA ALA A 48 11.87 -3.59 3.77
C ALA A 48 10.63 -4.02 4.54
N SER A 49 10.51 -3.61 5.80
CA SER A 49 9.36 -3.94 6.63
C SER A 49 9.18 -2.85 7.69
N LEU A 50 8.08 -2.90 8.44
CA LEU A 50 7.89 -1.92 9.51
C LEU A 50 8.94 -2.04 10.60
N VAL A 51 9.49 -3.24 10.81
CA VAL A 51 10.55 -3.42 11.80
C VAL A 51 11.81 -2.67 11.38
N ASP A 52 12.03 -2.51 10.09
CA ASP A 52 13.21 -1.81 9.55
C ASP A 52 12.99 -0.30 9.43
N ALA A 53 11.80 0.19 9.73
CA ALA A 53 11.51 1.61 9.68
C ALA A 53 12.25 2.34 10.79
N ARG A 54 12.61 3.60 10.51
CA ARG A 54 13.29 4.48 11.47
C ARG A 54 12.37 5.62 11.86
N ASP A 55 12.73 6.34 12.90
CA ASP A 55 11.92 7.48 13.34
C ASP A 55 11.78 8.54 12.26
N GLU A 56 12.81 8.72 11.44
CA GLU A 56 12.74 9.69 10.33
C GLU A 56 11.81 9.24 9.21
N ASP A 57 11.35 7.99 9.21
CA ASP A 57 10.37 7.52 8.23
C ASP A 57 8.92 7.87 8.61
N ARG A 58 8.73 8.52 9.76
CA ARG A 58 7.37 8.83 10.23
C ARG A 58 6.58 9.66 9.23
N ASP A 59 7.23 10.60 8.55
CA ASP A 59 6.53 11.44 7.59
C ASP A 59 6.04 10.61 6.40
N VAL A 60 6.90 9.81 5.80
CA VAL A 60 6.50 9.04 4.62
C VAL A 60 5.47 7.97 4.98
N LEU A 61 5.60 7.35 6.15
CA LEU A 61 4.62 6.35 6.58
C LEU A 61 3.26 6.99 6.85
N GLY A 62 3.25 8.17 7.48
CA GLY A 62 2.02 8.92 7.67
C GLY A 62 1.39 9.32 6.35
N ARG A 63 2.20 9.69 5.35
CA ARG A 63 1.70 10.04 4.04
C ARG A 63 1.10 8.83 3.32
N CYS A 64 1.64 7.63 3.54
CA CYS A 64 1.02 6.40 3.02
C CYS A 64 -0.39 6.22 3.61
N VAL A 65 -0.52 6.42 4.92
CA VAL A 65 -1.82 6.30 5.58
C VAL A 65 -2.80 7.35 5.06
N LEU A 66 -2.33 8.60 4.90
CA LEU A 66 -3.19 9.67 4.39
C LEU A 66 -3.56 9.47 2.93
N ALA A 67 -2.73 8.76 2.15
CA ALA A 67 -3.10 8.41 0.78
C ALA A 67 -4.35 7.53 0.75
N ALA A 68 -4.55 6.71 1.80
CA ALA A 68 -5.76 5.89 1.89
C ALA A 68 -7.02 6.75 1.94
N ARG A 69 -6.97 7.91 2.61
CA ARG A 69 -8.11 8.83 2.64
C ARG A 69 -8.42 9.33 1.23
N ARG A 70 -7.40 9.69 0.45
CA ARG A 70 -7.61 10.16 -0.91
C ARG A 70 -8.19 9.05 -1.80
N LEU A 71 -7.71 7.82 -1.62
CA LEU A 71 -8.24 6.68 -2.36
C LEU A 71 -9.69 6.42 -1.97
N ALA A 72 -10.02 6.53 -0.70
CA ALA A 72 -11.40 6.35 -0.25
C ALA A 72 -12.33 7.35 -0.93
N GLU A 73 -11.89 8.62 -1.03
CA GLU A 73 -12.68 9.65 -1.70
C GLU A 73 -12.81 9.37 -3.20
N SER A 74 -11.71 9.03 -3.86
CA SER A 74 -11.72 8.85 -5.31
C SER A 74 -12.44 7.56 -5.74
N THR A 75 -12.49 6.55 -4.89
CA THR A 75 -13.17 5.30 -5.20
C THR A 75 -14.62 5.27 -4.71
N GLY A 76 -15.04 6.27 -3.95
CA GLY A 76 -16.41 6.35 -3.44
C GLY A 76 -16.66 5.57 -2.16
N TYR A 77 -15.63 5.18 -1.44
CA TYR A 77 -15.78 4.36 -0.24
C TYR A 77 -15.50 5.11 1.07
N ALA A 78 -15.43 6.45 1.02
CA ALA A 78 -15.16 7.22 2.22
C ALA A 78 -16.21 7.01 3.30
N GLU A 79 -17.49 6.96 2.91
CA GLU A 79 -18.59 6.78 3.88
C GLU A 79 -18.83 5.31 4.19
N LYS A 80 -18.79 4.45 3.18
CA LYS A 80 -19.03 3.01 3.39
C LYS A 80 -17.91 2.35 4.16
N GLY A 81 -16.72 2.91 4.08
CA GLY A 81 -15.58 2.39 4.79
C GLY A 81 -14.68 1.53 3.94
N PHE A 82 -13.50 1.31 4.46
CA PHE A 82 -12.46 0.51 3.80
C PHE A 82 -11.58 -0.10 4.87
N ARG A 83 -10.77 -1.05 4.46
CA ARG A 83 -9.78 -1.66 5.35
C ARG A 83 -8.40 -1.27 4.89
N LEU A 84 -7.57 -0.84 5.84
CA LEU A 84 -6.16 -0.57 5.59
C LEU A 84 -5.35 -1.49 6.46
N SER A 85 -4.48 -2.29 5.86
CA SER A 85 -3.69 -3.25 6.62
C SER A 85 -2.27 -3.28 6.09
N VAL A 86 -1.34 -3.71 6.94
CA VAL A 86 0.05 -3.87 6.58
C VAL A 86 0.55 -5.16 7.22
N ASN A 87 1.20 -5.99 6.41
CA ASN A 87 1.75 -7.27 6.86
C ASN A 87 3.25 -7.10 7.07
N THR A 88 3.77 -7.62 8.17
CA THR A 88 5.17 -7.47 8.52
C THR A 88 5.75 -8.81 8.90
N GLY A 89 6.83 -9.21 8.22
CA GLY A 89 7.57 -10.42 8.52
C GLY A 89 6.88 -11.69 8.08
N PRO A 90 7.55 -12.83 8.24
CA PRO A 90 7.02 -14.10 7.75
C PRO A 90 5.71 -14.51 8.42
N GLU A 91 5.62 -14.39 9.73
CA GLU A 91 4.40 -14.79 10.43
C GLU A 91 3.28 -13.77 10.26
N GLY A 92 3.62 -12.55 9.83
CA GLY A 92 2.64 -11.53 9.49
C GLY A 92 2.13 -11.65 8.07
N GLY A 93 2.68 -12.56 7.28
CA GLY A 93 2.24 -12.79 5.91
C GLY A 93 2.84 -11.85 4.90
N GLN A 94 3.99 -11.24 5.21
CA GLN A 94 4.64 -10.34 4.25
C GLN A 94 5.32 -11.17 3.16
N VAL A 95 4.97 -10.90 1.91
CA VAL A 95 5.54 -11.62 0.76
C VAL A 95 6.59 -10.77 0.04
N VAL A 96 6.27 -9.51 -0.22
CA VAL A 96 7.22 -8.59 -0.86
C VAL A 96 7.84 -7.71 0.22
N TYR A 97 9.18 -7.69 0.29
CA TYR A 97 9.88 -6.94 1.33
C TYR A 97 10.19 -5.53 0.88
N HIS A 98 9.12 -4.78 0.76
CA HIS A 98 9.03 -3.35 0.58
C HIS A 98 7.69 -2.99 1.22
N VAL A 99 7.71 -2.18 2.26
CA VAL A 99 6.50 -1.85 3.04
C VAL A 99 5.36 -1.48 2.10
N HIS A 100 4.22 -2.11 2.28
CA HIS A 100 3.04 -1.77 1.49
C HIS A 100 1.79 -1.92 2.34
N PHE A 101 0.90 -0.96 2.18
CA PHE A 101 -0.40 -0.96 2.85
C PHE A 101 -1.42 -1.46 1.86
N HIS A 102 -2.25 -2.41 2.28
CA HIS A 102 -3.36 -2.91 1.49
C HIS A 102 -4.57 -2.05 1.77
N PHE A 103 -5.07 -1.39 0.74
CA PHE A 103 -6.33 -0.67 0.80
C PHE A 103 -7.37 -1.55 0.10
N THR A 104 -8.34 -2.06 0.87
CA THR A 104 -9.39 -2.90 0.31
C THR A 104 -10.75 -2.33 0.65
N ALA A 105 -11.66 -2.36 -0.33
CA ALA A 105 -13.00 -1.81 -0.16
C ALA A 105 -13.98 -2.55 -1.05
N GLY A 106 -15.27 -2.42 -0.72
CA GLY A 106 -16.35 -3.01 -1.49
C GLY A 106 -16.79 -4.37 -0.98
N ARG A 107 -16.16 -4.87 0.09
CA ARG A 107 -16.51 -6.15 0.67
C ARG A 107 -16.31 -6.10 2.17
N ARG A 108 -17.28 -6.61 2.91
CA ARG A 108 -17.16 -6.70 4.36
C ARG A 108 -16.13 -7.76 4.72
N PRO A 109 -15.21 -7.51 5.66
CA PRO A 109 -14.27 -8.53 6.12
C PRO A 109 -15.03 -9.74 6.69
N ARG A 110 -14.42 -10.90 6.57
CA ARG A 110 -15.04 -12.15 7.07
C ARG A 110 -15.02 -12.24 8.57
N THR A 111 -14.03 -11.61 9.20
CA THR A 111 -13.95 -11.59 10.66
C THR A 111 -14.77 -10.43 11.19
N ASP A 112 -15.21 -10.54 12.43
CA ASP A 112 -16.04 -9.53 13.08
C ASP A 112 -15.22 -8.49 13.82
N ALA A 113 -13.95 -8.40 13.55
CA ALA A 113 -13.07 -7.46 14.23
C ALA A 113 -13.42 -6.02 13.93
#